data_2cf54aa0bc81b4a0125cdbd4711853b9
#
_entry.id   2cf54aa0bc81b4a0125cdbd4711853b9
#
_cell.length_a   1.000
_cell.length_b   1.000
_cell.length_c   1.000
_cell.angle_alpha   90.00
_cell.angle_beta   90.00
_cell.angle_gamma   90.00
#
_symmetry.space_group_name_H-M   'P 1'
#
loop_
_entity.id
_entity.type
_entity.pdbx_description
1 polymer ?
#
loop_
_entity_poly.entity_id
_entity_poly.type
_entity_poly.pdbx_seq_one_letter_code
_entity_poly.pdbx_strand_id
1 'polypeptide(L)'
;MKYINDFEDKNIEFHLKKVDSSFNLQIENETLINYLLSLNMNRESRILNSNEFGEFVSPISFQHGLSGYLFYLSHMRDISENGRIIEWIISEGNQNKGNVYLNGCSILFGSSGYLWVLLEFYKKITSNNPSRELIIDKIRDIYKDLISSYQKVEVFDFALGKSGILLSLMKYCINFNDVDSMEFIREKIEELYLYFVDEIRNVNSLKECNFAHGLAGIAYVILIYNSEFEFKVAYENSIKVFNNLLENLLENEYSRLNATPTNLELSWCEGTSGILLYFELLYDKRYSNIISRFQQLAFKFNLIQSSCYCHGLSSLLQTLNYQDKLNLRENVIEILLSRSKRDKNGILVFECEESSDTLFDFGIGNLGIYWSILGERFPFELKKEL
;
A
#
# COMPACT_ATOMS: atom_id res chain seq x y z
N MET A 1 -14.25 -3.16 33.54
CA MET A 1 -15.21 -2.03 33.58
C MET A 1 -14.83 -0.90 34.54
N LYS A 2 -13.58 -0.79 34.98
CA LYS A 2 -13.11 0.28 35.88
C LYS A 2 -12.11 1.24 35.23
N TYR A 3 -11.76 1.04 33.96
CA TYR A 3 -10.76 1.85 33.23
C TYR A 3 -11.34 2.84 32.21
N ILE A 4 -12.66 2.87 32.03
CA ILE A 4 -13.31 3.71 30.98
C ILE A 4 -13.76 5.07 31.54
N ASN A 5 -13.94 5.21 32.86
CA ASN A 5 -14.41 6.49 33.44
C ASN A 5 -13.30 7.50 33.79
N ASP A 6 -12.03 7.15 33.62
CA ASP A 6 -10.91 8.07 33.90
C ASP A 6 -10.46 8.89 32.68
N PHE A 7 -11.14 8.75 31.54
CA PHE A 7 -10.74 9.42 30.29
C PHE A 7 -11.37 10.80 30.09
N GLU A 8 -12.33 11.22 30.92
CA GLU A 8 -13.06 12.48 30.66
C GLU A 8 -12.37 13.76 31.18
N ASP A 9 -11.33 13.69 32.05
CA ASP A 9 -10.75 14.89 32.65
C ASP A 9 -9.22 14.93 32.84
N LYS A 10 -8.48 14.02 32.30
CA LYS A 10 -7.03 14.17 32.24
C LYS A 10 -6.67 14.63 30.84
N ASN A 11 -6.32 15.92 30.71
CA ASN A 11 -5.31 16.33 29.73
C ASN A 11 -4.18 15.31 29.84
N ILE A 12 -4.18 14.32 28.96
CA ILE A 12 -3.03 13.48 28.74
C ILE A 12 -2.03 14.44 28.09
N GLU A 13 -1.31 15.21 28.91
CA GLU A 13 -0.03 15.75 28.52
C GLU A 13 0.83 14.53 28.20
N PHE A 14 0.76 14.08 26.96
CA PHE A 14 1.82 13.26 26.43
C PHE A 14 3.08 14.09 26.61
N HIS A 15 3.93 13.70 27.53
CA HIS A 15 5.32 14.09 27.50
C HIS A 15 5.91 13.43 26.25
N LEU A 16 5.54 13.98 25.08
CA LEU A 16 6.25 13.74 23.83
C LEU A 16 7.70 14.06 24.19
N LYS A 17 8.59 13.08 24.12
CA LYS A 17 10.02 13.36 24.12
C LYS A 17 10.18 14.48 23.12
N LYS A 18 10.60 15.68 23.54
CA LYS A 18 10.83 16.79 22.62
C LYS A 18 11.67 16.22 21.49
N VAL A 19 11.09 16.19 20.30
CA VAL A 19 11.84 15.81 19.09
C VAL A 19 13.05 16.71 19.09
N ASP A 20 14.23 16.14 19.06
CA ASP A 20 15.48 16.89 19.11
C ASP A 20 15.40 17.98 18.04
N SER A 21 15.69 19.23 18.40
CA SER A 21 15.69 20.36 17.46
C SER A 21 16.67 20.18 16.28
N SER A 22 17.54 19.19 16.35
CA SER A 22 18.44 18.74 15.28
C SER A 22 17.81 17.70 14.35
N PHE A 23 16.57 17.23 14.59
CA PHE A 23 15.93 16.21 13.76
C PHE A 23 15.68 16.77 12.34
N ASN A 24 16.24 16.08 11.36
CA ASN A 24 16.03 16.38 9.94
C ASN A 24 15.67 15.09 9.21
N LEU A 25 14.42 14.98 8.82
CA LEU A 25 13.86 13.80 8.15
C LEU A 25 14.60 13.44 6.86
N GLN A 26 15.10 14.44 6.10
CA GLN A 26 15.87 14.18 4.89
C GLN A 26 17.22 13.51 5.19
N ILE A 27 17.90 13.95 6.27
CA ILE A 27 19.15 13.32 6.71
C ILE A 27 18.90 11.89 7.18
N GLU A 28 17.82 11.66 7.92
CA GLU A 28 17.46 10.30 8.37
C GLU A 28 17.14 9.40 7.18
N ASN A 29 16.40 9.89 6.19
CA ASN A 29 16.10 9.15 4.97
C ASN A 29 17.37 8.83 4.18
N GLU A 30 18.29 9.78 4.00
CA GLU A 30 19.58 9.55 3.33
C GLU A 30 20.44 8.51 4.08
N THR A 31 20.42 8.55 5.41
CA THR A 31 21.12 7.57 6.25
C THR A 31 20.54 6.17 6.03
N LEU A 32 19.22 6.03 6.01
CA LEU A 32 18.53 4.79 5.72
C LEU A 32 18.88 4.27 4.31
N ILE A 33 18.79 5.13 3.28
CA ILE A 33 19.11 4.75 1.90
C ILE A 33 20.55 4.24 1.78
N ASN A 34 21.51 4.95 2.36
CA ASN A 34 22.92 4.55 2.32
C ASN A 34 23.14 3.21 3.00
N TYR A 35 22.47 2.95 4.12
CA TYR A 35 22.52 1.65 4.80
C TYR A 35 21.92 0.56 3.92
N LEU A 36 20.74 0.76 3.37
CA LEU A 36 20.07 -0.21 2.50
C LEU A 36 20.94 -0.56 1.28
N LEU A 37 21.58 0.44 0.68
CA LEU A 37 22.51 0.23 -0.45
C LEU A 37 23.82 -0.47 -0.04
N SER A 38 24.21 -0.39 1.24
CA SER A 38 25.39 -1.06 1.78
C SER A 38 25.15 -2.54 2.10
N LEU A 39 23.88 -2.94 2.25
CA LEU A 39 23.56 -4.34 2.52
C LEU A 39 24.06 -5.23 1.39
N ASN A 40 24.79 -6.28 1.76
CA ASN A 40 25.25 -7.26 0.78
C ASN A 40 24.04 -7.98 0.19
N MET A 41 23.75 -7.69 -1.06
CA MET A 41 22.73 -8.37 -1.85
C MET A 41 23.23 -9.75 -2.26
N ASN A 42 23.61 -10.59 -1.29
CA ASN A 42 23.98 -11.96 -1.54
C ASN A 42 22.73 -12.79 -1.78
N ARG A 43 22.80 -13.68 -2.77
CA ARG A 43 21.71 -14.58 -3.19
C ARG A 43 21.14 -15.45 -2.05
N GLU A 44 21.86 -15.61 -0.95
CA GLU A 44 21.49 -16.45 0.18
C GLU A 44 20.93 -15.66 1.37
N SER A 45 21.12 -14.34 1.42
CA SER A 45 20.60 -13.52 2.51
C SER A 45 19.28 -12.90 2.08
N ARG A 46 18.22 -13.23 2.79
CA ARG A 46 17.03 -12.38 2.82
C ARG A 46 17.49 -11.00 3.28
N ILE A 47 17.49 -10.03 2.37
CA ILE A 47 17.99 -8.68 2.60
C ILE A 47 17.25 -8.01 3.74
N LEU A 48 15.99 -8.38 3.88
CA LEU A 48 15.09 -7.83 4.87
C LEU A 48 14.79 -8.93 5.87
N ASN A 49 15.20 -8.74 7.12
CA ASN A 49 14.64 -9.53 8.20
C ASN A 49 13.14 -9.35 8.16
N SER A 50 12.43 -10.39 7.84
CA SER A 50 10.98 -10.46 7.93
C SER A 50 10.60 -11.15 9.24
N ASN A 51 9.38 -10.90 9.72
CA ASN A 51 8.79 -11.69 10.78
C ASN A 51 8.55 -13.13 10.29
N GLU A 52 8.09 -14.01 11.17
CA GLU A 52 7.79 -15.41 10.82
C GLU A 52 6.84 -15.51 9.62
N PHE A 53 5.86 -14.61 9.52
CA PHE A 53 4.93 -14.56 8.38
C PHE A 53 5.66 -14.23 7.06
N GLY A 54 6.55 -13.24 7.07
CA GLY A 54 7.37 -12.88 5.89
C GLY A 54 8.27 -14.02 5.41
N GLU A 55 8.57 -15.00 6.28
CA GLU A 55 9.31 -16.20 5.89
C GLU A 55 8.52 -17.13 4.96
N PHE A 56 7.21 -17.12 5.04
CA PHE A 56 6.33 -17.94 4.23
C PHE A 56 5.88 -17.29 2.93
N VAL A 57 6.03 -15.98 2.79
CA VAL A 57 5.67 -15.27 1.55
C VAL A 57 6.81 -15.27 0.54
N SER A 58 6.48 -14.97 -0.71
CA SER A 58 7.47 -14.88 -1.78
C SER A 58 8.51 -13.79 -1.48
N PRO A 59 9.81 -14.06 -1.64
CA PRO A 59 10.89 -13.07 -1.50
C PRO A 59 10.73 -11.83 -2.39
N ILE A 60 9.98 -11.96 -3.49
CA ILE A 60 9.66 -10.84 -4.39
C ILE A 60 8.41 -10.06 -3.97
N SER A 61 7.81 -10.36 -2.82
CA SER A 61 6.60 -9.66 -2.38
C SER A 61 6.83 -8.16 -2.23
N PHE A 62 5.76 -7.37 -2.43
CA PHE A 62 5.80 -5.94 -2.17
C PHE A 62 5.80 -5.67 -0.67
N GLN A 63 4.99 -6.40 0.07
CA GLN A 63 4.78 -6.14 1.49
C GLN A 63 6.00 -6.51 2.35
N HIS A 64 6.61 -7.68 2.11
CA HIS A 64 7.67 -8.24 2.96
C HIS A 64 8.97 -8.53 2.22
N GLY A 65 9.11 -8.10 0.98
CA GLY A 65 10.24 -8.53 0.15
C GLY A 65 10.82 -7.46 -0.76
N LEU A 66 11.48 -7.99 -1.79
CA LEU A 66 12.25 -7.23 -2.76
C LEU A 66 11.47 -6.10 -3.42
N SER A 67 10.20 -6.31 -3.78
CA SER A 67 9.45 -5.30 -4.53
C SER A 67 9.23 -4.03 -3.73
N GLY A 68 8.86 -4.13 -2.44
CA GLY A 68 8.72 -2.97 -1.58
C GLY A 68 10.03 -2.21 -1.38
N TYR A 69 11.13 -2.96 -1.21
CA TYR A 69 12.47 -2.40 -1.09
C TYR A 69 12.90 -1.64 -2.37
N LEU A 70 12.77 -2.25 -3.54
CA LEU A 70 13.09 -1.63 -4.81
C LEU A 70 12.19 -0.43 -5.11
N PHE A 71 10.92 -0.54 -4.80
CA PHE A 71 9.96 0.55 -4.93
C PHE A 71 10.43 1.77 -4.13
N TYR A 72 10.71 1.57 -2.83
CA TYR A 72 11.20 2.63 -1.97
C TYR A 72 12.49 3.26 -2.49
N LEU A 73 13.53 2.45 -2.74
CA LEU A 73 14.81 2.95 -3.21
C LEU A 73 14.70 3.70 -4.55
N SER A 74 13.96 3.14 -5.50
CA SER A 74 13.82 3.75 -6.82
C SER A 74 13.09 5.10 -6.79
N HIS A 75 12.23 5.35 -5.79
CA HIS A 75 11.56 6.63 -5.63
C HIS A 75 12.41 7.63 -4.85
N MET A 76 13.17 7.17 -3.87
CA MET A 76 13.97 8.06 -3.03
C MET A 76 15.31 8.44 -3.64
N ARG A 77 15.85 7.62 -4.55
CA ARG A 77 17.13 7.86 -5.20
C ARG A 77 17.13 7.27 -6.60
N ASP A 78 17.86 7.90 -7.50
CA ASP A 78 18.14 7.27 -8.79
C ASP A 78 19.12 6.10 -8.61
N ILE A 79 18.60 4.90 -8.82
CA ILE A 79 19.33 3.63 -8.76
C ILE A 79 19.39 2.94 -10.13
N SER A 80 18.96 3.60 -11.19
CA SER A 80 18.82 3.03 -12.53
C SER A 80 20.13 2.53 -13.15
N GLU A 81 21.25 3.09 -12.73
CA GLU A 81 22.61 2.71 -13.19
C GLU A 81 23.32 1.79 -12.18
N ASN A 82 22.67 1.35 -11.10
CA ASN A 82 23.29 0.48 -10.12
C ASN A 82 23.31 -0.99 -10.61
N GLY A 83 24.42 -1.41 -11.21
CA GLY A 83 24.57 -2.74 -11.79
C GLY A 83 24.28 -3.88 -10.82
N ARG A 84 24.63 -3.76 -9.52
CA ARG A 84 24.34 -4.78 -8.52
C ARG A 84 22.84 -4.96 -8.27
N ILE A 85 22.09 -3.85 -8.20
CA ILE A 85 20.63 -3.90 -8.06
C ILE A 85 20.02 -4.53 -9.30
N ILE A 86 20.47 -4.17 -10.48
CA ILE A 86 19.98 -4.71 -11.75
C ILE A 86 20.25 -6.24 -11.82
N GLU A 87 21.46 -6.67 -11.54
CA GLU A 87 21.82 -8.09 -11.50
C GLU A 87 20.96 -8.87 -10.51
N TRP A 88 20.69 -8.28 -9.36
CA TRP A 88 19.84 -8.90 -8.34
C TRP A 88 18.38 -9.00 -8.79
N ILE A 89 17.80 -7.96 -9.38
CA ILE A 89 16.47 -7.99 -9.97
C ILE A 89 16.34 -9.13 -10.98
N ILE A 90 17.32 -9.27 -11.86
CA ILE A 90 17.31 -10.30 -12.90
C ILE A 90 17.43 -11.70 -12.28
N SER A 91 18.31 -11.88 -11.29
CA SER A 91 18.59 -13.20 -10.69
C SER A 91 17.45 -13.70 -9.79
N GLU A 92 16.91 -12.84 -8.92
CA GLU A 92 15.88 -13.24 -7.93
C GLU A 92 14.57 -13.66 -8.60
N GLY A 93 14.15 -12.97 -9.61
CA GLY A 93 12.95 -13.35 -10.31
C GLY A 93 12.98 -14.73 -10.99
N ASN A 94 14.16 -15.35 -11.15
CA ASN A 94 14.30 -16.69 -11.74
C ASN A 94 14.21 -17.82 -10.70
N GLN A 95 14.41 -17.54 -9.43
CA GLN A 95 14.46 -18.57 -8.38
C GLN A 95 13.09 -18.95 -7.81
N ASN A 96 12.05 -18.12 -8.01
CA ASN A 96 10.80 -18.23 -7.27
C ASN A 96 9.67 -19.01 -7.97
N LYS A 97 9.97 -19.91 -8.88
CA LYS A 97 8.94 -20.73 -9.59
C LYS A 97 8.24 -21.78 -8.71
N GLY A 98 8.52 -21.88 -7.42
CA GLY A 98 8.08 -23.05 -6.67
C GLY A 98 7.43 -22.89 -5.30
N ASN A 99 7.55 -21.78 -4.61
CA ASN A 99 7.02 -21.64 -3.24
C ASN A 99 5.96 -20.53 -3.16
N VAL A 100 4.72 -20.88 -3.38
CA VAL A 100 3.61 -19.94 -3.38
C VAL A 100 2.66 -20.25 -2.23
N TYR A 101 3.03 -19.81 -1.05
CA TYR A 101 2.06 -19.54 -0.01
C TYR A 101 1.40 -18.19 -0.34
N LEU A 102 0.10 -18.07 -0.12
CA LEU A 102 -0.64 -16.83 -0.34
C LEU A 102 -0.53 -16.27 -1.78
N ASN A 103 -1.05 -17.04 -2.73
CA ASN A 103 -1.32 -16.58 -4.07
C ASN A 103 -0.15 -15.81 -4.73
N GLY A 104 0.86 -16.55 -5.21
CA GLY A 104 2.10 -16.00 -5.81
C GLY A 104 1.90 -15.05 -7.00
N CYS A 105 0.66 -14.82 -7.40
CA CYS A 105 0.28 -13.83 -8.41
C CYS A 105 -0.16 -12.50 -7.81
N SER A 106 -0.41 -12.40 -6.50
CA SER A 106 -1.02 -11.23 -5.89
C SER A 106 -0.16 -9.95 -5.95
N ILE A 107 -0.81 -8.79 -5.78
CA ILE A 107 -0.11 -7.51 -5.84
C ILE A 107 0.73 -7.24 -4.59
N LEU A 108 0.29 -7.69 -3.42
CA LEU A 108 1.05 -7.46 -2.18
C LEU A 108 2.12 -8.53 -1.93
N PHE A 109 1.85 -9.80 -2.27
CA PHE A 109 2.71 -10.90 -1.86
C PHE A 109 3.36 -11.65 -3.02
N GLY A 110 3.05 -11.29 -4.27
CA GLY A 110 3.43 -12.06 -5.44
C GLY A 110 3.95 -11.25 -6.61
N SER A 111 3.90 -11.91 -7.77
CA SER A 111 4.50 -11.42 -9.01
C SER A 111 3.82 -10.18 -9.60
N SER A 112 2.55 -9.89 -9.28
CA SER A 112 1.92 -8.63 -9.74
C SER A 112 2.55 -7.40 -9.11
N GLY A 113 2.87 -7.43 -7.80
CA GLY A 113 3.60 -6.35 -7.15
C GLY A 113 5.00 -6.19 -7.72
N TYR A 114 5.64 -7.30 -8.05
CA TYR A 114 6.95 -7.27 -8.70
C TYR A 114 6.88 -6.67 -10.10
N LEU A 115 5.90 -7.08 -10.91
CA LEU A 115 5.64 -6.46 -12.22
C LEU A 115 5.44 -4.95 -12.09
N TRP A 116 4.61 -4.51 -11.13
CA TRP A 116 4.35 -3.11 -10.86
C TRP A 116 5.64 -2.31 -10.63
N VAL A 117 6.52 -2.82 -9.77
CA VAL A 117 7.79 -2.16 -9.42
C VAL A 117 8.77 -2.19 -10.58
N LEU A 118 8.86 -3.28 -11.33
CA LEU A 118 9.73 -3.37 -12.50
C LEU A 118 9.32 -2.38 -13.60
N LEU A 119 8.02 -2.13 -13.78
CA LEU A 119 7.52 -1.13 -14.72
C LEU A 119 7.92 0.30 -14.29
N GLU A 120 7.86 0.62 -12.98
CA GLU A 120 8.37 1.91 -12.47
C GLU A 120 9.89 2.03 -12.65
N PHE A 121 10.61 0.98 -12.35
CA PHE A 121 12.06 0.98 -12.49
C PHE A 121 12.49 1.09 -13.96
N TYR A 122 11.82 0.38 -14.87
CA TYR A 122 12.07 0.43 -16.31
C TYR A 122 11.96 1.84 -16.90
N LYS A 123 11.01 2.66 -16.43
CA LYS A 123 10.88 4.06 -16.87
C LYS A 123 12.10 4.90 -16.53
N LYS A 124 12.84 4.55 -15.49
CA LYS A 124 14.02 5.27 -15.00
C LYS A 124 15.31 4.83 -15.67
N ILE A 125 15.36 3.62 -16.23
CA ILE A 125 16.55 3.10 -16.90
C ILE A 125 16.75 3.80 -18.23
N THR A 126 17.95 4.33 -18.43
CA THR A 126 18.31 5.00 -19.69
C THR A 126 18.23 4.04 -20.87
N SER A 127 17.92 4.57 -22.05
CA SER A 127 17.82 3.76 -23.28
C SER A 127 19.13 3.07 -23.67
N ASN A 128 20.26 3.59 -23.21
CA ASN A 128 21.60 3.07 -23.51
C ASN A 128 22.11 2.06 -22.47
N ASN A 129 21.34 1.79 -21.40
CA ASN A 129 21.76 0.82 -20.39
C ASN A 129 21.68 -0.60 -20.97
N PRO A 130 22.80 -1.39 -20.97
CA PRO A 130 22.83 -2.73 -21.58
C PRO A 130 21.89 -3.73 -20.91
N SER A 131 21.49 -3.48 -19.65
CA SER A 131 20.58 -4.36 -18.91
C SER A 131 19.10 -4.06 -19.19
N ARG A 132 18.80 -3.00 -19.95
CA ARG A 132 17.41 -2.61 -20.23
C ARG A 132 16.61 -3.72 -20.91
N GLU A 133 17.19 -4.40 -21.91
CA GLU A 133 16.55 -5.51 -22.61
C GLU A 133 16.29 -6.71 -21.67
N LEU A 134 17.20 -7.03 -20.79
CA LEU A 134 17.01 -8.10 -19.80
C LEU A 134 15.85 -7.80 -18.86
N ILE A 135 15.67 -6.54 -18.48
CA ILE A 135 14.52 -6.12 -17.64
C ILE A 135 13.21 -6.17 -18.43
N ILE A 136 13.21 -5.76 -19.71
CA ILE A 136 12.04 -5.90 -20.59
C ILE A 136 11.64 -7.36 -20.72
N ASP A 137 12.58 -8.26 -20.98
CA ASP A 137 12.30 -9.69 -21.10
C ASP A 137 11.72 -10.24 -19.81
N LYS A 138 12.28 -9.83 -18.66
CA LYS A 138 11.75 -10.20 -17.36
C LYS A 138 10.33 -9.71 -17.13
N ILE A 139 10.03 -8.45 -17.48
CA ILE A 139 8.69 -7.87 -17.43
C ILE A 139 7.72 -8.69 -18.28
N ARG A 140 8.11 -9.02 -19.53
CA ARG A 140 7.27 -9.80 -20.45
C ARG A 140 7.01 -11.21 -19.94
N ASP A 141 8.00 -11.87 -19.36
CA ASP A 141 7.86 -13.22 -18.80
C ASP A 141 6.88 -13.21 -17.61
N ILE A 142 7.03 -12.27 -16.68
CA ILE A 142 6.11 -12.13 -15.54
C ILE A 142 4.69 -11.83 -16.05
N TYR A 143 4.55 -10.95 -17.02
CA TYR A 143 3.26 -10.62 -17.59
C TYR A 143 2.55 -11.86 -18.18
N LYS A 144 3.25 -12.68 -18.98
CA LYS A 144 2.73 -13.93 -19.54
C LYS A 144 2.35 -14.94 -18.46
N ASP A 145 3.18 -15.08 -17.44
CA ASP A 145 2.92 -15.97 -16.31
C ASP A 145 1.67 -15.54 -15.53
N LEU A 146 1.45 -14.22 -15.33
CA LEU A 146 0.26 -13.69 -14.70
C LEU A 146 -1.01 -13.97 -15.49
N ILE A 147 -1.00 -13.75 -16.81
CA ILE A 147 -2.14 -14.08 -17.67
C ILE A 147 -2.48 -15.57 -17.59
N SER A 148 -1.46 -16.43 -17.69
CA SER A 148 -1.67 -17.89 -17.66
C SER A 148 -2.17 -18.41 -16.30
N SER A 149 -1.85 -17.70 -15.24
CA SER A 149 -2.17 -18.07 -13.85
C SER A 149 -3.46 -17.42 -13.34
N TYR A 150 -3.96 -16.38 -14.00
CA TYR A 150 -5.10 -15.58 -13.54
C TYR A 150 -6.34 -16.41 -13.21
N GLN A 151 -6.68 -17.41 -14.04
CA GLN A 151 -7.86 -18.25 -13.84
C GLN A 151 -7.78 -19.14 -12.60
N LYS A 152 -6.59 -19.40 -12.08
CA LYS A 152 -6.36 -20.19 -10.87
C LYS A 152 -6.57 -19.40 -9.59
N VAL A 153 -6.70 -18.07 -9.70
CA VAL A 153 -6.93 -17.17 -8.58
C VAL A 153 -8.42 -17.13 -8.31
N GLU A 154 -8.84 -17.54 -7.11
CA GLU A 154 -10.25 -17.60 -6.72
C GLU A 154 -10.74 -16.31 -6.06
N VAL A 155 -9.84 -15.57 -5.42
CA VAL A 155 -10.14 -14.34 -4.68
C VAL A 155 -10.21 -13.14 -5.61
N PHE A 156 -11.14 -12.22 -5.36
CA PHE A 156 -11.35 -11.02 -6.18
C PHE A 156 -10.77 -9.74 -5.58
N ASP A 157 -10.33 -9.77 -4.33
CA ASP A 157 -9.84 -8.58 -3.62
C ASP A 157 -8.61 -7.93 -4.26
N PHE A 158 -8.21 -6.77 -3.71
CA PHE A 158 -7.07 -6.02 -4.20
C PHE A 158 -5.73 -6.66 -3.78
N ALA A 159 -5.63 -7.07 -2.51
CA ALA A 159 -4.36 -7.47 -1.91
C ALA A 159 -3.85 -8.82 -2.43
N LEU A 160 -4.74 -9.81 -2.48
CA LEU A 160 -4.43 -11.20 -2.78
C LEU A 160 -5.01 -11.65 -4.13
N GLY A 161 -5.98 -10.92 -4.64
CA GLY A 161 -6.90 -11.38 -5.65
C GLY A 161 -6.74 -10.79 -7.04
N LYS A 162 -7.75 -11.07 -7.84
CA LYS A 162 -7.85 -10.73 -9.27
C LYS A 162 -7.75 -9.24 -9.53
N SER A 163 -8.31 -8.38 -8.65
CA SER A 163 -8.32 -6.93 -8.92
C SER A 163 -6.93 -6.32 -8.87
N GLY A 164 -6.10 -6.68 -7.90
CA GLY A 164 -4.70 -6.22 -7.85
C GLY A 164 -3.86 -6.72 -9.03
N ILE A 165 -4.11 -7.96 -9.47
CA ILE A 165 -3.46 -8.51 -10.68
C ILE A 165 -3.84 -7.68 -11.91
N LEU A 166 -5.14 -7.40 -12.09
CA LEU A 166 -5.62 -6.60 -13.23
C LEU A 166 -5.02 -5.20 -13.24
N LEU A 167 -4.87 -4.55 -12.08
CA LEU A 167 -4.22 -3.25 -11.99
C LEU A 167 -2.78 -3.29 -12.53
N SER A 168 -2.02 -4.31 -12.18
CA SER A 168 -0.64 -4.47 -12.68
C SER A 168 -0.59 -4.78 -14.18
N LEU A 169 -1.53 -5.60 -14.69
CA LEU A 169 -1.64 -5.88 -16.11
C LEU A 169 -2.05 -4.64 -16.90
N MET A 170 -2.98 -3.82 -16.40
CA MET A 170 -3.34 -2.53 -17.00
C MET A 170 -2.13 -1.59 -17.10
N LYS A 171 -1.33 -1.51 -16.04
CA LYS A 171 -0.09 -0.70 -16.05
C LYS A 171 0.89 -1.18 -17.11
N TYR A 172 1.03 -2.50 -17.29
CA TYR A 172 1.84 -3.05 -18.38
C TYR A 172 1.33 -2.59 -19.75
N CYS A 173 0.03 -2.71 -20.01
CA CYS A 173 -0.55 -2.29 -21.30
C CYS A 173 -0.35 -0.79 -21.57
N ILE A 174 -0.48 0.06 -20.56
CA ILE A 174 -0.19 1.50 -20.69
C ILE A 174 1.27 1.74 -21.08
N ASN A 175 2.22 1.04 -20.41
CA ASN A 175 3.65 1.27 -20.64
C ASN A 175 4.13 0.78 -22.02
N PHE A 176 3.52 -0.26 -22.57
CA PHE A 176 3.96 -0.89 -23.83
C PHE A 176 2.99 -0.69 -24.99
N ASN A 177 1.86 0.02 -24.80
CA ASN A 177 0.78 0.17 -25.79
C ASN A 177 0.33 -1.18 -26.37
N ASP A 178 0.22 -2.21 -25.53
CA ASP A 178 -0.10 -3.58 -25.91
C ASP A 178 -1.61 -3.74 -26.11
N VAL A 179 -2.06 -3.56 -27.36
CA VAL A 179 -3.48 -3.64 -27.74
C VAL A 179 -4.01 -5.08 -27.68
N ASP A 180 -3.17 -6.07 -27.98
CA ASP A 180 -3.61 -7.48 -28.02
C ASP A 180 -3.97 -7.98 -26.62
N SER A 181 -3.26 -7.51 -25.62
CA SER A 181 -3.54 -7.82 -24.21
C SER A 181 -4.78 -7.13 -23.66
N MET A 182 -5.25 -6.08 -24.31
CA MET A 182 -6.44 -5.32 -23.89
C MET A 182 -7.73 -6.14 -23.93
N GLU A 183 -7.86 -7.06 -24.87
CA GLU A 183 -9.03 -7.93 -24.96
C GLU A 183 -9.17 -8.82 -23.73
N PHE A 184 -8.06 -9.42 -23.29
CA PHE A 184 -8.03 -10.19 -22.06
C PHE A 184 -8.44 -9.34 -20.85
N ILE A 185 -7.88 -8.14 -20.71
CA ILE A 185 -8.20 -7.24 -19.59
C ILE A 185 -9.67 -6.87 -19.62
N ARG A 186 -10.22 -6.54 -20.80
CA ARG A 186 -11.65 -6.21 -20.97
C ARG A 186 -12.55 -7.33 -20.47
N GLU A 187 -12.30 -8.57 -20.90
CA GLU A 187 -13.06 -9.74 -20.45
C GLU A 187 -13.00 -9.89 -18.92
N LYS A 188 -11.82 -9.73 -18.33
CA LYS A 188 -11.62 -9.95 -16.88
C LYS A 188 -12.14 -8.81 -16.03
N ILE A 189 -12.17 -7.60 -16.53
CA ILE A 189 -12.84 -6.47 -15.86
C ILE A 189 -14.37 -6.67 -15.88
N GLU A 190 -14.96 -7.23 -16.93
CA GLU A 190 -16.39 -7.58 -16.91
C GLU A 190 -16.69 -8.65 -15.84
N GLU A 191 -15.85 -9.67 -15.71
CA GLU A 191 -15.96 -10.68 -14.66
C GLU A 191 -15.89 -10.02 -13.26
N LEU A 192 -14.91 -9.15 -13.05
CA LEU A 192 -14.73 -8.39 -11.80
C LEU A 192 -15.92 -7.48 -11.51
N TYR A 193 -16.45 -6.81 -12.52
CA TYR A 193 -17.59 -5.92 -12.40
C TYR A 193 -18.87 -6.67 -12.02
N LEU A 194 -19.14 -7.81 -12.64
CA LEU A 194 -20.30 -8.65 -12.29
C LEU A 194 -20.23 -9.12 -10.82
N TYR A 195 -19.05 -9.57 -10.38
CA TYR A 195 -18.81 -9.90 -8.99
C TYR A 195 -19.08 -8.69 -8.07
N PHE A 196 -18.51 -7.52 -8.38
CA PHE A 196 -18.70 -6.28 -7.61
C PHE A 196 -20.17 -5.88 -7.46
N VAL A 197 -20.94 -5.94 -8.56
CA VAL A 197 -22.38 -5.59 -8.54
C VAL A 197 -23.19 -6.55 -7.71
N ASP A 198 -22.83 -7.83 -7.68
CA ASP A 198 -23.52 -8.82 -6.84
C ASP A 198 -23.20 -8.62 -5.36
N GLU A 199 -21.94 -8.43 -5.04
CA GLU A 199 -21.50 -8.21 -3.66
C GLU A 199 -22.05 -6.93 -3.04
N ILE A 200 -22.15 -5.81 -3.77
CA ILE A 200 -22.73 -4.55 -3.26
C ILE A 200 -24.12 -4.76 -2.63
N ARG A 201 -24.92 -5.69 -3.17
CA ARG A 201 -26.29 -5.97 -2.67
C ARG A 201 -26.30 -6.60 -1.29
N ASN A 202 -25.19 -7.24 -0.91
CA ASN A 202 -25.05 -8.01 0.32
C ASN A 202 -24.27 -7.28 1.40
N VAL A 203 -23.66 -6.12 1.10
CA VAL A 203 -22.85 -5.34 2.05
C VAL A 203 -23.68 -4.85 3.22
N ASN A 204 -23.23 -5.17 4.43
CA ASN A 204 -23.87 -4.78 5.68
C ASN A 204 -22.92 -4.08 6.66
N SER A 205 -21.62 -4.08 6.40
CA SER A 205 -20.62 -3.54 7.31
C SER A 205 -19.43 -2.87 6.59
N LEU A 206 -18.73 -1.96 7.28
CA LEU A 206 -17.50 -1.35 6.77
C LEU A 206 -16.37 -2.38 6.56
N LYS A 207 -16.39 -3.49 7.30
CA LYS A 207 -15.39 -4.54 7.16
C LYS A 207 -15.39 -5.16 5.76
N GLU A 208 -16.56 -5.27 5.13
CA GLU A 208 -16.69 -5.77 3.75
C GLU A 208 -16.25 -4.75 2.70
N CYS A 209 -16.08 -3.50 3.12
CA CYS A 209 -15.77 -2.35 2.25
C CYS A 209 -14.31 -1.91 2.29
N ASN A 210 -13.43 -2.55 3.07
CA ASN A 210 -12.03 -2.12 3.17
C ASN A 210 -11.30 -2.15 1.81
N PHE A 211 -10.10 -1.54 1.76
CA PHE A 211 -9.38 -1.41 0.49
C PHE A 211 -8.68 -2.70 0.07
N ALA A 212 -7.98 -3.35 0.98
CA ALA A 212 -7.13 -4.48 0.62
C ALA A 212 -7.95 -5.74 0.31
N HIS A 213 -8.91 -6.07 1.18
CA HIS A 213 -9.66 -7.33 1.14
C HIS A 213 -11.16 -7.15 0.86
N GLY A 214 -11.61 -5.91 0.69
CA GLY A 214 -13.01 -5.56 0.47
C GLY A 214 -13.29 -4.88 -0.88
N LEU A 215 -14.50 -4.34 -0.98
CA LEU A 215 -15.03 -3.81 -2.24
C LEU A 215 -14.40 -2.49 -2.68
N ALA A 216 -13.79 -1.69 -1.78
CA ALA A 216 -13.20 -0.42 -2.17
C ALA A 216 -12.00 -0.58 -3.11
N GLY A 217 -11.16 -1.60 -2.89
CA GLY A 217 -10.06 -1.90 -3.82
C GLY A 217 -10.54 -2.41 -5.17
N ILE A 218 -11.61 -3.19 -5.18
CA ILE A 218 -12.25 -3.65 -6.43
C ILE A 218 -12.83 -2.45 -7.20
N ALA A 219 -13.59 -1.60 -6.51
CA ALA A 219 -14.17 -0.37 -7.09
C ALA A 219 -13.09 0.55 -7.67
N TYR A 220 -11.95 0.68 -6.98
CA TYR A 220 -10.80 1.44 -7.45
C TYR A 220 -10.28 0.91 -8.80
N VAL A 221 -10.10 -0.41 -8.94
CA VAL A 221 -9.59 -1.02 -10.18
C VAL A 221 -10.59 -0.85 -11.34
N ILE A 222 -11.89 -1.01 -11.07
CA ILE A 222 -12.94 -0.76 -12.09
C ILE A 222 -12.95 0.71 -12.51
N LEU A 223 -12.77 1.64 -11.54
CA LEU A 223 -12.69 3.07 -11.82
C LEU A 223 -11.50 3.41 -12.72
N ILE A 224 -10.31 2.88 -12.42
CA ILE A 224 -9.11 3.07 -13.24
C ILE A 224 -9.34 2.55 -14.66
N TYR A 225 -9.89 1.33 -14.81
CA TYR A 225 -10.21 0.82 -16.12
C TYR A 225 -11.18 1.75 -16.88
N ASN A 226 -12.23 2.21 -16.21
CA ASN A 226 -13.24 3.09 -16.80
C ASN A 226 -12.66 4.46 -17.23
N SER A 227 -11.68 4.96 -16.53
CA SER A 227 -11.06 6.25 -16.85
C SER A 227 -9.98 6.16 -17.92
N GLU A 228 -9.21 5.06 -17.95
CA GLU A 228 -8.01 4.97 -18.78
C GLU A 228 -8.21 4.24 -20.10
N PHE A 229 -9.17 3.31 -20.16
CA PHE A 229 -9.30 2.40 -21.31
C PHE A 229 -10.64 2.49 -22.03
N GLU A 230 -11.75 2.28 -21.35
CA GLU A 230 -13.05 2.20 -21.95
C GLU A 230 -14.14 2.73 -21.01
N PHE A 231 -14.68 3.88 -21.31
CA PHE A 231 -15.75 4.46 -20.50
C PHE A 231 -17.06 3.69 -20.66
N LYS A 232 -17.61 3.20 -19.54
CA LYS A 232 -18.92 2.55 -19.45
C LYS A 232 -19.77 3.22 -18.38
N VAL A 233 -20.92 3.77 -18.77
CA VAL A 233 -21.89 4.41 -17.87
C VAL A 233 -22.36 3.45 -16.76
N ALA A 234 -22.47 2.15 -17.07
CA ALA A 234 -22.87 1.14 -16.09
C ALA A 234 -21.85 1.04 -14.93
N TYR A 235 -20.55 1.09 -15.22
CA TYR A 235 -19.50 1.07 -14.20
C TYR A 235 -19.58 2.29 -13.31
N GLU A 236 -19.68 3.47 -13.93
CA GLU A 236 -19.82 4.74 -13.19
C GLU A 236 -21.06 4.73 -12.26
N ASN A 237 -22.21 4.26 -12.75
CA ASN A 237 -23.41 4.20 -11.93
C ASN A 237 -23.28 3.22 -10.76
N SER A 238 -22.69 2.05 -10.96
CA SER A 238 -22.48 1.08 -9.88
C SER A 238 -21.50 1.60 -8.83
N ILE A 239 -20.44 2.29 -9.25
CA ILE A 239 -19.50 2.95 -8.34
C ILE A 239 -20.22 4.06 -7.54
N LYS A 240 -21.09 4.86 -8.15
CA LYS A 240 -21.90 5.87 -7.44
C LYS A 240 -22.82 5.22 -6.40
N VAL A 241 -23.46 4.09 -6.74
CA VAL A 241 -24.30 3.34 -5.78
C VAL A 241 -23.46 2.86 -4.61
N PHE A 242 -22.30 2.27 -4.87
CA PHE A 242 -21.37 1.82 -3.83
C PHE A 242 -20.88 2.98 -2.95
N ASN A 243 -20.51 4.11 -3.54
CA ASN A 243 -20.04 5.28 -2.79
C ASN A 243 -21.14 5.83 -1.86
N ASN A 244 -22.39 5.89 -2.31
CA ASN A 244 -23.50 6.29 -1.47
C ASN A 244 -23.75 5.31 -0.31
N LEU A 245 -23.66 4.01 -0.58
CA LEU A 245 -23.76 2.97 0.46
C LEU A 245 -22.64 3.14 1.49
N LEU A 246 -21.41 3.30 1.03
CA LEU A 246 -20.24 3.46 1.87
C LEU A 246 -20.31 4.73 2.74
N GLU A 247 -20.77 5.84 2.17
CA GLU A 247 -21.01 7.09 2.92
C GLU A 247 -22.04 6.89 4.03
N ASN A 248 -23.17 6.21 3.75
CA ASN A 248 -24.18 5.90 4.75
C ASN A 248 -23.63 4.98 5.88
N LEU A 249 -22.83 3.98 5.54
CA LEU A 249 -22.20 3.11 6.54
C LEU A 249 -21.23 3.90 7.43
N LEU A 250 -20.44 4.80 6.85
CA LEU A 250 -19.54 5.68 7.61
C LEU A 250 -20.30 6.64 8.52
N GLU A 251 -21.39 7.25 8.05
CA GLU A 251 -22.22 8.14 8.90
C GLU A 251 -22.84 7.39 10.08
N ASN A 252 -23.31 6.17 9.87
CA ASN A 252 -23.83 5.32 10.93
C ASN A 252 -22.72 4.97 11.95
N GLU A 253 -21.54 4.61 11.47
CA GLU A 253 -20.39 4.30 12.32
C GLU A 253 -19.92 5.52 13.11
N TYR A 254 -19.85 6.69 12.47
CA TYR A 254 -19.53 7.95 13.15
C TYR A 254 -20.50 8.24 14.30
N SER A 255 -21.80 8.07 14.06
CA SER A 255 -22.84 8.25 15.06
C SER A 255 -22.69 7.27 16.21
N ARG A 256 -22.39 6.00 15.92
CA ARG A 256 -22.15 4.94 16.91
C ARG A 256 -20.93 5.25 17.79
N LEU A 257 -19.82 5.66 17.19
CA LEU A 257 -18.57 5.97 17.92
C LEU A 257 -18.71 7.19 18.82
N ASN A 258 -19.50 8.18 18.43
CA ASN A 258 -19.78 9.33 19.28
C ASN A 258 -20.69 8.98 20.48
N ALA A 259 -21.62 8.03 20.31
CA ALA A 259 -22.50 7.59 21.39
C ALA A 259 -21.81 6.61 22.34
N THR A 260 -21.00 5.71 21.81
CA THR A 260 -20.31 4.66 22.56
C THR A 260 -18.90 4.50 22.01
N PRO A 261 -17.89 5.22 22.55
CA PRO A 261 -16.52 5.11 22.09
C PRO A 261 -16.02 3.67 22.20
N THR A 262 -15.69 3.08 21.07
CA THR A 262 -15.07 1.76 20.96
C THR A 262 -13.84 1.89 20.07
N ASN A 263 -12.99 0.88 20.05
CA ASN A 263 -11.83 0.88 19.17
C ASN A 263 -12.28 0.99 17.70
N LEU A 264 -11.74 1.97 17.00
CA LEU A 264 -11.88 2.10 15.56
C LEU A 264 -10.75 1.31 14.90
N GLU A 265 -11.09 0.36 14.06
CA GLU A 265 -10.08 -0.33 13.25
C GLU A 265 -9.54 0.62 12.19
N LEU A 266 -8.25 0.98 12.29
CA LEU A 266 -7.61 1.98 11.43
C LEU A 266 -6.82 1.42 10.29
N SER A 267 -6.54 0.14 10.29
CA SER A 267 -5.63 -0.45 9.31
C SER A 267 -6.00 -0.07 7.87
N TRP A 268 -4.99 0.02 7.01
CA TRP A 268 -5.21 0.17 5.59
C TRP A 268 -5.84 -1.09 4.98
N CYS A 269 -5.42 -2.25 5.43
CA CYS A 269 -5.84 -3.52 4.85
C CYS A 269 -7.29 -3.89 5.22
N GLU A 270 -7.70 -3.75 6.48
CA GLU A 270 -9.02 -4.20 6.95
C GLU A 270 -9.87 -3.08 7.56
N GLY A 271 -9.31 -1.89 7.72
CA GLY A 271 -9.93 -0.83 8.50
C GLY A 271 -10.33 0.42 7.72
N THR A 272 -10.64 1.43 8.51
CA THR A 272 -11.19 2.69 8.03
C THR A 272 -10.21 3.49 7.16
N SER A 273 -8.88 3.43 7.46
CA SER A 273 -7.89 4.16 6.66
C SER A 273 -7.88 3.72 5.20
N GLY A 274 -8.10 2.43 4.91
CA GLY A 274 -8.23 1.96 3.54
C GLY A 274 -9.46 2.53 2.82
N ILE A 275 -10.58 2.68 3.54
CA ILE A 275 -11.80 3.30 2.99
C ILE A 275 -11.59 4.79 2.74
N LEU A 276 -10.95 5.50 3.68
CA LEU A 276 -10.63 6.92 3.49
C LEU A 276 -9.68 7.11 2.31
N LEU A 277 -8.67 6.26 2.16
CA LEU A 277 -7.79 6.26 1.01
C LEU A 277 -8.54 6.08 -0.30
N TYR A 278 -9.51 5.16 -0.35
CA TYR A 278 -10.36 5.01 -1.54
C TYR A 278 -11.06 6.32 -1.91
N PHE A 279 -11.67 7.01 -0.95
CA PHE A 279 -12.31 8.31 -1.22
C PHE A 279 -11.32 9.39 -1.66
N GLU A 280 -10.10 9.41 -1.12
CA GLU A 280 -9.06 10.33 -1.58
C GLU A 280 -8.65 10.05 -3.03
N LEU A 281 -8.58 8.77 -3.42
CA LEU A 281 -8.23 8.35 -4.79
C LEU A 281 -9.35 8.66 -5.81
N LEU A 282 -10.57 8.96 -5.38
CA LEU A 282 -11.63 9.48 -6.25
C LEU A 282 -11.40 10.94 -6.66
N TYR A 283 -10.54 11.67 -5.96
CA TYR A 283 -10.33 13.12 -6.13
C TYR A 283 -11.63 13.96 -6.08
N ASP A 284 -12.64 13.49 -5.35
CA ASP A 284 -13.96 14.12 -5.26
C ASP A 284 -14.12 14.86 -3.94
N LYS A 285 -14.17 16.19 -4.02
CA LYS A 285 -14.31 17.08 -2.85
C LYS A 285 -15.59 16.85 -2.03
N ARG A 286 -16.59 16.16 -2.57
CA ARG A 286 -17.81 15.83 -1.82
C ARG A 286 -17.52 15.01 -0.57
N TYR A 287 -16.51 14.13 -0.62
CA TYR A 287 -16.14 13.26 0.49
C TYR A 287 -15.22 13.94 1.52
N SER A 288 -14.69 15.13 1.24
CA SER A 288 -13.73 15.82 2.12
C SER A 288 -14.18 16.00 3.56
N ASN A 289 -15.48 16.17 3.80
CA ASN A 289 -16.01 16.37 5.15
C ASN A 289 -16.00 15.06 5.94
N ILE A 290 -16.48 13.97 5.34
CA ILE A 290 -16.51 12.67 6.00
C ILE A 290 -15.10 12.16 6.24
N ILE A 291 -14.17 12.35 5.29
CA ILE A 291 -12.76 12.02 5.45
C ILE A 291 -12.18 12.75 6.67
N SER A 292 -12.32 14.07 6.75
CA SER A 292 -11.76 14.86 7.86
C SER A 292 -12.34 14.46 9.23
N ARG A 293 -13.63 14.14 9.29
CA ARG A 293 -14.27 13.66 10.53
C ARG A 293 -13.67 12.32 11.00
N PHE A 294 -13.46 11.39 10.08
CA PHE A 294 -12.87 10.10 10.42
C PHE A 294 -11.36 10.19 10.70
N GLN A 295 -10.63 11.05 10.02
CA GLN A 295 -9.23 11.35 10.38
C GLN A 295 -9.13 11.87 11.83
N GLN A 296 -10.05 12.74 12.24
CA GLN A 296 -10.11 13.24 13.62
C GLN A 296 -10.44 12.13 14.63
N LEU A 297 -11.42 11.28 14.33
CA LEU A 297 -11.74 10.12 15.17
C LEU A 297 -10.55 9.17 15.26
N ALA A 298 -9.95 8.87 14.12
CA ALA A 298 -8.78 8.03 14.03
C ALA A 298 -7.64 8.57 14.90
N PHE A 299 -7.33 9.83 14.81
CA PHE A 299 -6.33 10.48 15.66
C PHE A 299 -6.70 10.37 17.16
N LYS A 300 -7.97 10.63 17.50
CA LYS A 300 -8.43 10.63 18.91
C LYS A 300 -8.39 9.25 19.55
N PHE A 301 -8.72 8.18 18.82
CA PHE A 301 -8.92 6.86 19.41
C PHE A 301 -7.74 5.90 19.26
N ASN A 302 -6.74 6.20 18.44
CA ASN A 302 -5.73 5.22 18.04
C ASN A 302 -4.29 5.56 18.41
N LEU A 303 -4.10 6.30 19.49
CA LEU A 303 -2.77 6.55 20.06
C LEU A 303 -2.04 5.25 20.52
N ILE A 304 -2.72 4.10 20.52
CA ILE A 304 -2.23 2.81 21.01
C ILE A 304 -1.78 1.89 19.88
N GLN A 305 -2.10 2.21 18.62
CA GLN A 305 -1.80 1.33 17.50
C GLN A 305 -0.31 1.30 17.14
N SER A 306 0.07 0.23 16.42
CA SER A 306 1.36 0.04 15.76
C SER A 306 1.78 1.26 14.94
N SER A 307 3.06 1.37 14.66
CA SER A 307 3.59 2.42 13.78
C SER A 307 3.51 2.06 12.31
N CYS A 308 3.34 0.79 11.96
CA CYS A 308 3.52 0.27 10.61
C CYS A 308 2.52 0.82 9.56
N TYR A 309 2.84 0.59 8.28
CA TYR A 309 2.02 1.04 7.16
C TYR A 309 0.71 0.26 7.03
N CYS A 310 0.75 -1.06 7.18
CA CYS A 310 -0.42 -1.90 6.94
C CYS A 310 -1.50 -1.77 8.02
N HIS A 311 -1.11 -1.78 9.31
CA HIS A 311 -2.04 -1.86 10.45
C HIS A 311 -1.92 -0.70 11.44
N GLY A 312 -1.09 0.30 11.16
CA GLY A 312 -0.72 1.29 12.18
C GLY A 312 -0.95 2.75 11.79
N LEU A 313 -0.37 3.64 12.59
CA LEU A 313 -0.51 5.10 12.42
C LEU A 313 -0.03 5.60 11.06
N SER A 314 0.91 4.92 10.41
CA SER A 314 1.35 5.29 9.07
C SER A 314 0.27 5.09 8.01
N SER A 315 -0.71 4.22 8.24
CA SER A 315 -1.88 4.09 7.35
C SER A 315 -2.80 5.31 7.44
N LEU A 316 -2.96 5.90 8.63
CA LEU A 316 -3.67 7.17 8.78
C LEU A 316 -2.89 8.31 8.13
N LEU A 317 -1.58 8.36 8.36
CA LEU A 317 -0.71 9.38 7.77
C LEU A 317 -0.78 9.36 6.23
N GLN A 318 -0.94 8.18 5.62
CA GLN A 318 -1.16 8.04 4.18
C GLN A 318 -2.40 8.82 3.71
N THR A 319 -3.51 8.79 4.45
CA THR A 319 -4.71 9.57 4.07
C THR A 319 -4.48 11.08 4.28
N LEU A 320 -3.77 11.46 5.35
CA LEU A 320 -3.41 12.85 5.63
C LEU A 320 -2.46 13.45 4.57
N ASN A 321 -1.68 12.64 3.87
CA ASN A 321 -0.85 13.08 2.76
C ASN A 321 -1.66 13.55 1.53
N TYR A 322 -2.94 13.16 1.41
CA TYR A 322 -3.85 13.67 0.39
C TYR A 322 -4.60 14.90 0.88
N GLN A 323 -5.14 14.84 2.10
CA GLN A 323 -5.92 15.92 2.69
C GLN A 323 -5.72 15.97 4.20
N ASP A 324 -5.28 17.13 4.71
CA ASP A 324 -5.14 17.41 6.15
C ASP A 324 -5.81 18.75 6.50
N LYS A 325 -7.14 18.77 6.54
CA LYS A 325 -7.91 19.99 6.89
C LYS A 325 -7.79 20.38 8.36
N LEU A 326 -7.39 19.46 9.22
CA LEU A 326 -7.36 19.62 10.66
C LEU A 326 -5.94 19.78 11.21
N ASN A 327 -4.95 19.84 10.33
CA ASN A 327 -3.52 19.91 10.68
C ASN A 327 -3.09 18.77 11.63
N LEU A 328 -3.56 17.56 11.39
CA LEU A 328 -3.27 16.37 12.20
C LEU A 328 -1.95 15.69 11.81
N ARG A 329 -1.47 15.93 10.61
CA ARG A 329 -0.30 15.27 10.04
C ARG A 329 0.94 15.41 10.93
N GLU A 330 1.25 16.63 11.35
CA GLU A 330 2.41 16.90 12.19
C GLU A 330 2.30 16.18 13.54
N ASN A 331 1.12 16.16 14.14
CA ASN A 331 0.88 15.46 15.40
C ASN A 331 1.08 13.94 15.25
N VAL A 332 0.64 13.34 14.14
CA VAL A 332 0.86 11.91 13.87
C VAL A 332 2.35 11.62 13.69
N ILE A 333 3.06 12.49 12.96
CA ILE A 333 4.52 12.38 12.79
C ILE A 333 5.23 12.46 14.15
N GLU A 334 4.88 13.42 15.01
CA GLU A 334 5.46 13.53 16.35
C GLU A 334 5.25 12.28 17.20
N ILE A 335 4.04 11.67 17.13
CA ILE A 335 3.77 10.40 17.79
C ILE A 335 4.65 9.28 17.24
N LEU A 336 4.77 9.16 15.92
CA LEU A 336 5.65 8.17 15.31
C LEU A 336 7.10 8.37 15.75
N LEU A 337 7.60 9.61 15.70
CA LEU A 337 8.96 9.94 16.14
C LEU A 337 9.19 9.65 17.62
N SER A 338 8.20 9.87 18.49
CA SER A 338 8.30 9.54 19.91
C SER A 338 8.47 8.04 20.17
N ARG A 339 8.06 7.18 19.23
CA ARG A 339 8.19 5.72 19.27
C ARG A 339 9.44 5.21 18.56
N SER A 340 10.24 6.10 18.00
CA SER A 340 11.44 5.72 17.30
C SER A 340 12.64 5.56 18.25
N LYS A 341 13.61 4.77 17.79
CA LYS A 341 14.91 4.60 18.43
C LYS A 341 16.00 4.48 17.37
N ARG A 342 17.26 4.68 17.74
CA ARG A 342 18.37 4.36 16.84
C ARG A 342 18.79 2.91 17.03
N ASP A 343 18.94 2.21 15.91
CA ASP A 343 19.51 0.89 15.91
C ASP A 343 21.05 0.92 16.10
N LYS A 344 21.69 -0.25 16.11
CA LYS A 344 23.14 -0.38 16.24
C LYS A 344 23.96 0.27 15.12
N ASN A 345 23.33 0.56 13.98
CA ASN A 345 23.94 1.22 12.82
C ASN A 345 23.65 2.73 12.81
N GLY A 346 23.01 3.26 13.87
CA GLY A 346 22.62 4.66 13.98
C GLY A 346 21.38 5.07 13.18
N ILE A 347 20.66 4.10 12.58
CA ILE A 347 19.47 4.34 11.78
C ILE A 347 18.28 4.57 12.70
N LEU A 348 17.47 5.57 12.38
CA LEU A 348 16.20 5.79 13.07
C LEU A 348 15.21 4.68 12.66
N VAL A 349 14.76 3.91 13.64
CA VAL A 349 13.82 2.80 13.43
C VAL A 349 12.63 2.95 14.35
N PHE A 350 11.49 2.50 13.88
CA PHE A 350 10.21 2.56 14.58
C PHE A 350 9.84 1.18 15.11
N GLU A 351 9.26 1.15 16.30
CA GLU A 351 8.78 -0.11 16.88
C GLU A 351 7.54 -0.60 16.12
N CYS A 352 7.60 -1.84 15.67
CA CYS A 352 6.50 -2.57 15.07
C CYS A 352 6.07 -3.68 16.02
N GLU A 353 4.76 -3.95 16.12
CA GLU A 353 4.19 -4.85 17.13
C GLU A 353 4.65 -6.31 17.00
N GLU A 354 5.05 -6.73 15.80
CA GLU A 354 5.21 -8.14 15.47
C GLU A 354 6.63 -8.68 15.63
N SER A 355 7.60 -7.84 16.01
CA SER A 355 8.99 -8.28 16.11
C SER A 355 9.81 -7.37 17.03
N SER A 356 10.65 -7.98 17.87
CA SER A 356 11.71 -7.29 18.59
C SER A 356 12.85 -6.81 17.67
N ASP A 357 12.88 -7.30 16.44
CA ASP A 357 13.91 -7.00 15.46
C ASP A 357 13.51 -5.82 14.57
N THR A 358 14.52 -5.11 14.08
CA THR A 358 14.32 -4.02 13.13
C THR A 358 13.93 -4.57 11.76
N LEU A 359 12.68 -4.35 11.35
CA LEU A 359 12.17 -4.75 10.04
C LEU A 359 12.33 -3.62 9.04
N PHE A 360 12.81 -3.94 7.85
CA PHE A 360 12.94 -2.99 6.73
C PHE A 360 12.02 -3.33 5.56
N ASP A 361 10.97 -4.09 5.78
CA ASP A 361 9.93 -4.30 4.75
C ASP A 361 9.00 -3.09 4.61
N PHE A 362 8.14 -3.12 3.59
CA PHE A 362 7.25 -2.00 3.30
C PHE A 362 5.95 -2.06 4.11
N GLY A 363 5.38 -3.24 4.31
CA GLY A 363 4.06 -3.39 4.92
C GLY A 363 4.05 -3.13 6.42
N ILE A 364 4.89 -3.84 7.15
CA ILE A 364 4.94 -3.79 8.62
C ILE A 364 6.24 -3.20 9.16
N GLY A 365 7.23 -2.98 8.29
CA GLY A 365 8.53 -2.45 8.65
C GLY A 365 8.71 -0.96 8.39
N ASN A 366 9.97 -0.55 8.47
CA ASN A 366 10.34 0.85 8.48
C ASN A 366 10.16 1.56 7.14
N LEU A 367 10.24 0.86 5.99
CA LEU A 367 10.15 1.51 4.68
C LEU A 367 8.78 2.16 4.45
N GLY A 368 7.69 1.48 4.81
CA GLY A 368 6.35 2.07 4.71
C GLY A 368 6.10 3.22 5.67
N ILE A 369 6.74 3.19 6.85
CA ILE A 369 6.66 4.29 7.82
C ILE A 369 7.38 5.52 7.26
N TYR A 370 8.62 5.38 6.78
CA TYR A 370 9.36 6.47 6.12
C TYR A 370 8.62 7.00 4.90
N TRP A 371 8.06 6.11 4.07
CA TRP A 371 7.23 6.49 2.93
C TRP A 371 6.10 7.45 3.31
N SER A 372 5.35 7.10 4.37
CA SER A 372 4.24 7.91 4.85
C SER A 372 4.69 9.24 5.48
N ILE A 373 5.77 9.23 6.30
CA ILE A 373 6.30 10.45 6.93
C ILE A 373 6.86 11.43 5.89
N LEU A 374 7.49 10.93 4.82
CA LEU A 374 8.00 11.76 3.72
C LEU A 374 6.90 12.43 2.91
N GLY A 375 5.65 12.06 3.09
CA GLY A 375 4.50 12.67 2.40
C GLY A 375 4.19 12.00 1.06
N GLU A 376 4.75 10.83 0.84
CA GLU A 376 4.53 10.07 -0.39
C GLU A 376 3.10 9.52 -0.46
N ARG A 377 2.60 9.35 -1.68
CA ARG A 377 1.25 8.90 -1.94
C ARG A 377 1.14 7.38 -2.02
N PHE A 378 -0.07 6.89 -2.25
CA PHE A 378 -0.36 5.45 -2.35
C PHE A 378 0.52 4.77 -3.40
N PRO A 379 1.24 3.67 -3.07
CA PRO A 379 2.21 3.05 -3.96
C PRO A 379 1.63 2.51 -5.27
N PHE A 380 0.36 2.13 -5.26
CA PHE A 380 -0.35 1.57 -6.42
C PHE A 380 -1.31 2.57 -7.07
N GLU A 381 -1.02 3.86 -6.93
CA GLU A 381 -1.77 4.90 -7.63
C GLU A 381 -1.38 4.93 -9.10
N LEU A 382 -2.33 4.62 -9.97
CA LEU A 382 -2.15 4.79 -11.40
C LEU A 382 -2.56 6.22 -11.77
N LYS A 383 -1.57 7.07 -12.00
CA LYS A 383 -1.80 8.45 -12.45
C LYS A 383 -1.86 8.50 -13.97
N LYS A 384 -2.79 9.29 -14.50
CA LYS A 384 -2.61 9.86 -15.83
C LYS A 384 -1.32 10.67 -15.82
N GLU A 385 -0.34 10.25 -16.59
CA GLU A 385 0.76 11.14 -16.96
C GLU A 385 0.15 12.22 -17.86
N LEU A 386 -0.11 13.39 -17.25
CA LEU A 386 -0.61 14.60 -17.94
C LEU A 386 0.47 15.16 -18.86
#